data_7d8f6e271f7a2b0a9774cac950b33226
#
_entry.id   7d8f6e271f7a2b0a9774cac950b33226
#
_cell.length_a   1.000
_cell.length_b   1.000
_cell.length_c   1.000
_cell.angle_alpha   90.00
_cell.angle_beta   90.00
_cell.angle_gamma   90.00
#
_symmetry.space_group_name_H-M   'P 1'
#
loop_
_entity.id
_entity.type
_entity.pdbx_description
1 polymer ?
#
loop_
_entity_poly.entity_id
_entity_poly.type
_entity_poly.pdbx_seq_one_letter_code
_entity_poly.pdbx_strand_id
1 'polypeptide(L)'
;SSTTVNALMLTRLPMARPDELIAIAPLNSRGLPRSTPMSAVGELREGPLEHLCAYLGPVVFPVLANEAPVQTATTFVTGECFDAFGVRPLMGRTITAADSPLHGAGAHIAVISHRLWTTVYASDPDVLGKSILVNNVAVSIVGVLPKGFQGLDVDHGVDIFTPFDAVLPAARGRRGEVVGVLGVG
;
A
#
# COMPACT_ATOMS: atom_id res chain seq x y z
N SER A 1 -22.12 20.51 1.25
CA SER A 1 -22.54 19.43 0.33
C SER A 1 -22.18 18.11 0.94
N SER A 2 -23.19 17.32 1.30
CA SER A 2 -23.01 15.99 1.88
C SER A 2 -22.42 15.05 0.81
N THR A 3 -21.18 14.64 1.01
CA THR A 3 -20.57 13.58 0.22
C THR A 3 -21.19 12.26 0.72
N THR A 4 -22.07 11.69 -0.07
CA THR A 4 -22.64 10.38 0.24
C THR A 4 -21.57 9.32 0.00
N VAL A 5 -21.02 8.79 1.06
CA VAL A 5 -20.08 7.66 1.00
C VAL A 5 -20.91 6.38 0.89
N ASN A 6 -20.99 5.83 -0.31
CA ASN A 6 -21.61 4.52 -0.51
C ASN A 6 -20.52 3.45 -0.42
N ALA A 7 -20.64 2.57 0.56
CA ALA A 7 -19.82 1.37 0.66
C ALA A 7 -20.17 0.41 -0.49
N LEU A 8 -19.25 0.20 -1.41
CA LEU A 8 -19.41 -0.70 -2.53
C LEU A 8 -18.33 -1.78 -2.48
N MET A 9 -18.78 -3.02 -2.36
CA MET A 9 -18.08 -4.30 -2.45
C MET A 9 -17.25 -4.74 -1.25
N LEU A 10 -17.83 -5.65 -0.49
CA LEU A 10 -17.14 -6.59 0.40
C LEU A 10 -16.48 -7.68 -0.44
N THR A 11 -15.24 -7.44 -0.87
CA THR A 11 -14.40 -8.53 -1.38
C THR A 11 -13.64 -9.10 -0.18
N ARG A 12 -13.81 -10.39 0.09
CA ARG A 12 -13.02 -11.07 1.14
C ARG A 12 -11.55 -11.07 0.71
N LEU A 13 -10.76 -10.26 1.39
CA LEU A 13 -9.33 -10.18 1.18
C LEU A 13 -8.62 -11.12 2.17
N PRO A 14 -7.45 -11.71 1.81
CA PRO A 14 -6.69 -12.59 2.70
C PRO A 14 -5.97 -11.78 3.78
N MET A 15 -6.75 -11.13 4.65
CA MET A 15 -6.31 -10.25 5.73
C MET A 15 -6.89 -10.69 7.04
N ALA A 16 -6.30 -10.23 8.15
CA ALA A 16 -6.73 -10.60 9.50
C ALA A 16 -8.18 -10.18 9.81
N ARG A 17 -8.71 -9.16 9.11
CA ARG A 17 -10.07 -8.63 9.30
C ARG A 17 -10.76 -8.26 7.98
N PRO A 18 -10.96 -9.23 7.08
CA PRO A 18 -11.53 -8.93 5.76
C PRO A 18 -12.97 -8.37 5.83
N ASP A 19 -13.72 -8.71 6.87
CA ASP A 19 -15.11 -8.30 7.04
C ASP A 19 -15.27 -6.86 7.58
N GLU A 20 -14.18 -6.26 8.07
CA GLU A 20 -14.15 -4.90 8.62
C GLU A 20 -13.64 -3.87 7.60
N LEU A 21 -13.06 -4.32 6.48
CA LEU A 21 -12.53 -3.43 5.45
C LEU A 21 -13.63 -2.95 4.52
N ILE A 22 -13.71 -1.64 4.36
CA ILE A 22 -14.64 -0.98 3.47
C ILE A 22 -13.87 -0.23 2.39
N ALA A 23 -14.17 -0.51 1.13
CA ALA A 23 -13.69 0.28 0.03
C ALA A 23 -14.49 1.58 -0.07
N ILE A 24 -13.79 2.70 -0.15
CA ILE A 24 -14.37 4.03 -0.27
C ILE A 24 -14.07 4.57 -1.65
N ALA A 25 -15.10 4.76 -2.44
CA ALA A 25 -14.96 5.35 -3.75
C ALA A 25 -16.03 6.42 -3.97
N PRO A 26 -15.65 7.64 -4.38
CA PRO A 26 -16.63 8.61 -4.80
C PRO A 26 -17.36 8.10 -6.04
N LEU A 27 -18.65 8.32 -6.12
CA LEU A 27 -19.42 7.95 -7.27
C LEU A 27 -19.39 9.07 -8.34
N ASN A 28 -19.34 8.69 -9.61
CA ASN A 28 -19.53 9.63 -10.70
C ASN A 28 -21.03 9.95 -10.88
N SER A 29 -21.35 10.83 -11.83
CA SER A 29 -22.72 11.22 -12.16
C SER A 29 -23.62 10.06 -12.62
N ARG A 30 -23.03 8.89 -12.94
CA ARG A 30 -23.74 7.66 -13.32
C ARG A 30 -23.83 6.64 -12.17
N GLY A 31 -23.42 7.03 -10.95
CA GLY A 31 -23.42 6.13 -9.79
C GLY A 31 -22.32 5.05 -9.80
N LEU A 32 -21.29 5.19 -10.65
CA LEU A 32 -20.18 4.23 -10.72
C LEU A 32 -19.00 4.69 -9.85
N PRO A 33 -18.31 3.76 -9.18
CA PRO A 33 -17.14 4.09 -8.37
C PRO A 33 -16.03 4.76 -9.19
N ARG A 34 -15.39 5.73 -8.59
CA ARG A 34 -14.21 6.40 -9.14
C ARG A 34 -13.06 6.31 -8.16
N SER A 35 -11.85 6.25 -8.68
CA SER A 35 -10.66 6.39 -7.85
C SER A 35 -10.66 7.75 -7.13
N THR A 36 -10.18 7.75 -5.89
CA THR A 36 -10.14 8.94 -5.04
C THR A 36 -8.90 9.77 -5.34
N PRO A 37 -9.01 11.09 -5.52
CA PRO A 37 -7.84 11.95 -5.55
C PRO A 37 -7.10 11.86 -4.21
N MET A 38 -5.79 11.71 -4.22
CA MET A 38 -4.99 11.62 -3.00
C MET A 38 -5.15 12.88 -2.11
N SER A 39 -5.43 14.02 -2.72
CA SER A 39 -5.73 15.27 -1.99
C SER A 39 -6.98 15.19 -1.11
N ALA A 40 -7.93 14.32 -1.43
CA ALA A 40 -9.18 14.16 -0.67
C ALA A 40 -9.05 13.19 0.52
N VAL A 41 -7.94 12.46 0.63
CA VAL A 41 -7.74 11.47 1.71
C VAL A 41 -7.73 12.12 3.08
N GLY A 42 -7.19 13.33 3.20
CA GLY A 42 -7.19 14.08 4.46
C GLY A 42 -8.58 14.38 4.99
N GLU A 43 -9.54 14.69 4.12
CA GLU A 43 -10.92 14.97 4.52
C GLU A 43 -11.65 13.72 5.00
N LEU A 44 -11.31 12.55 4.46
CA LEU A 44 -11.88 11.28 4.87
C LEU A 44 -11.41 10.84 6.28
N ARG A 45 -10.27 11.34 6.75
CA ARG A 45 -9.74 11.05 8.10
C ARG A 45 -10.60 11.63 9.23
N GLU A 46 -11.37 12.66 8.97
CA GLU A 46 -12.28 13.27 9.95
C GLU A 46 -13.58 12.46 10.14
N GLY A 47 -13.73 11.37 9.39
CA GLY A 47 -14.89 10.49 9.44
C GLY A 47 -14.80 9.38 10.47
N PRO A 48 -15.77 8.44 10.48
CA PRO A 48 -15.87 7.35 11.45
C PRO A 48 -14.91 6.19 11.23
N LEU A 49 -13.92 6.34 10.34
CA LEU A 49 -12.97 5.29 9.98
C LEU A 49 -11.75 5.35 10.89
N GLU A 50 -11.39 4.21 11.51
CA GLU A 50 -10.24 4.14 12.41
C GLU A 50 -8.91 4.08 11.65
N HIS A 51 -8.83 3.24 10.63
CA HIS A 51 -7.62 3.07 9.83
C HIS A 51 -7.93 3.35 8.38
N LEU A 52 -7.50 4.50 7.91
CA LEU A 52 -7.69 4.92 6.54
C LEU A 52 -6.44 4.61 5.72
N CYS A 53 -6.58 3.71 4.76
CA CYS A 53 -5.53 3.35 3.82
C CYS A 53 -5.85 3.89 2.43
N ALA A 54 -4.95 4.67 1.89
CA ALA A 54 -4.95 4.98 0.48
C ALA A 54 -3.77 4.30 -0.20
N TYR A 55 -4.00 3.72 -1.37
CA TYR A 55 -2.97 3.04 -2.13
C TYR A 55 -3.13 3.29 -3.63
N LEU A 56 -2.03 3.19 -4.33
CA LEU A 56 -1.94 3.31 -5.78
C LEU A 56 -1.14 2.11 -6.31
N GLY A 57 -1.74 1.36 -7.19
CA GLY A 57 -1.10 0.21 -7.81
C GLY A 57 -2.05 -0.97 -7.97
N PRO A 58 -1.56 -2.10 -8.45
CA PRO A 58 -0.15 -2.37 -8.76
C PRO A 58 0.37 -1.60 -9.98
N VAL A 59 1.61 -1.15 -9.91
CA VAL A 59 2.30 -0.48 -11.01
C VAL A 59 3.57 -1.25 -11.34
N VAL A 60 3.80 -1.53 -12.60
CA VAL A 60 5.00 -2.21 -13.05
C VAL A 60 6.07 -1.17 -13.39
N PHE A 61 7.15 -1.18 -12.65
CA PHE A 61 8.35 -0.37 -12.90
C PHE A 61 9.55 -1.26 -13.16
N PRO A 62 10.60 -0.71 -13.79
CA PRO A 62 11.92 -1.33 -13.74
C PRO A 62 12.39 -1.43 -12.27
N VAL A 63 12.71 -2.64 -11.84
CA VAL A 63 13.21 -2.93 -10.50
C VAL A 63 14.54 -3.66 -10.60
N LEU A 64 15.53 -3.18 -9.84
CA LEU A 64 16.78 -3.90 -9.60
C LEU A 64 16.78 -4.35 -8.13
N ALA A 65 16.71 -5.65 -7.91
CA ALA A 65 16.77 -6.26 -6.61
C ALA A 65 17.89 -7.30 -6.58
N ASN A 66 18.71 -7.29 -5.53
CA ASN A 66 19.89 -8.14 -5.43
C ASN A 66 20.80 -8.05 -6.68
N GLU A 67 21.02 -6.82 -7.14
CA GLU A 67 21.88 -6.48 -8.30
C GLU A 67 21.39 -7.03 -9.65
N ALA A 68 20.15 -7.47 -9.74
CA ALA A 68 19.58 -8.04 -10.96
C ALA A 68 18.21 -7.44 -11.30
N PRO A 69 17.85 -7.31 -12.59
CA PRO A 69 16.51 -6.93 -13.00
C PRO A 69 15.48 -7.95 -12.54
N VAL A 70 14.37 -7.48 -11.98
CA VAL A 70 13.25 -8.31 -11.52
C VAL A 70 11.96 -7.81 -12.12
N GLN A 71 11.16 -8.75 -12.60
CA GLN A 71 9.78 -8.48 -13.04
C GLN A 71 8.85 -8.54 -11.84
N THR A 72 8.34 -7.40 -11.42
CA THR A 72 7.45 -7.32 -10.26
C THR A 72 6.59 -6.06 -10.30
N ALA A 73 5.55 -6.04 -9.49
CA ALA A 73 4.70 -4.89 -9.31
C ALA A 73 4.94 -4.22 -7.95
N THR A 74 4.79 -2.90 -7.95
CA THR A 74 4.91 -2.06 -6.77
C THR A 74 3.56 -1.41 -6.45
N THR A 75 3.21 -1.36 -5.19
CA THR A 75 2.06 -0.61 -4.68
C THR A 75 2.54 0.48 -3.73
N PHE A 76 2.03 1.69 -3.96
CA PHE A 76 2.27 2.84 -3.07
C PHE A 76 1.18 2.88 -2.01
N VAL A 77 1.57 3.11 -0.76
CA VAL A 77 0.65 3.05 0.38
C VAL A 77 0.84 4.23 1.32
N THR A 78 -0.25 4.64 1.96
CA THR A 78 -0.19 5.53 3.13
C THR A 78 0.17 4.76 4.40
N GLY A 79 0.57 5.47 5.45
CA GLY A 79 1.16 4.86 6.64
C GLY A 79 0.25 3.94 7.45
N GLU A 80 -1.07 4.07 7.31
CA GLU A 80 -2.02 3.25 8.07
C GLU A 80 -2.47 1.97 7.33
N CYS A 81 -1.96 1.73 6.13
CA CYS A 81 -2.40 0.62 5.31
C CYS A 81 -2.17 -0.74 5.96
N PHE A 82 -1.00 -0.97 6.54
CA PHE A 82 -0.71 -2.26 7.16
C PHE A 82 -1.49 -2.48 8.45
N ASP A 83 -1.79 -1.41 9.21
CA ASP A 83 -2.71 -1.49 10.35
C ASP A 83 -4.13 -1.83 9.89
N ALA A 84 -4.59 -1.17 8.82
CA ALA A 84 -5.90 -1.47 8.23
C ALA A 84 -5.99 -2.91 7.71
N PHE A 85 -4.92 -3.43 7.11
CA PHE A 85 -4.86 -4.81 6.65
C PHE A 85 -4.77 -5.83 7.77
N GLY A 86 -4.35 -5.42 8.97
CA GLY A 86 -4.10 -6.32 10.08
C GLY A 86 -2.94 -7.28 9.83
N VAL A 87 -1.99 -6.89 8.99
CA VAL A 87 -0.84 -7.70 8.59
C VAL A 87 0.36 -7.35 9.45
N ARG A 88 0.98 -8.39 10.02
CA ARG A 88 2.24 -8.28 10.75
C ARG A 88 3.40 -8.76 9.87
N PRO A 89 4.55 -8.08 9.92
CA PRO A 89 5.71 -8.53 9.16
C PRO A 89 6.24 -9.84 9.71
N LEU A 90 6.78 -10.67 8.82
CA LEU A 90 7.55 -11.83 9.20
C LEU A 90 8.88 -11.43 9.83
N MET A 91 9.47 -10.35 9.32
CA MET A 91 10.75 -9.82 9.73
C MET A 91 10.74 -8.30 9.60
N GLY A 92 11.43 -7.61 10.50
CA GLY A 92 11.51 -6.14 10.48
C GLY A 92 10.19 -5.46 10.87
N ARG A 93 9.82 -4.43 10.13
CA ARG A 93 8.63 -3.63 10.37
C ARG A 93 7.86 -3.32 9.09
N THR A 94 6.65 -2.81 9.23
CA THR A 94 5.84 -2.29 8.13
C THR A 94 5.99 -0.76 8.00
N ILE A 95 5.38 -0.20 6.96
CA ILE A 95 5.31 1.25 6.74
C ILE A 95 4.38 1.86 7.77
N THR A 96 4.81 2.96 8.40
CA THR A 96 4.03 3.70 9.40
C THR A 96 3.59 5.06 8.86
N ALA A 97 2.72 5.75 9.61
CA ALA A 97 2.28 7.11 9.26
C ALA A 97 3.44 8.11 9.18
N ALA A 98 4.50 7.92 9.98
CA ALA A 98 5.70 8.75 9.91
C ALA A 98 6.50 8.56 8.62
N ASP A 99 6.48 7.35 8.05
CA ASP A 99 7.16 7.04 6.79
C ASP A 99 6.41 7.58 5.57
N SER A 100 5.09 7.65 5.65
CA SER A 100 4.24 8.08 4.54
C SER A 100 3.22 9.13 5.02
N PRO A 101 3.67 10.35 5.29
CA PRO A 101 2.78 11.43 5.70
C PRO A 101 1.86 11.82 4.54
N LEU A 102 0.65 12.28 4.85
CA LEU A 102 -0.29 12.78 3.84
C LEU A 102 0.24 14.02 3.11
N HIS A 103 1.09 14.79 3.78
CA HIS A 103 1.75 15.97 3.24
C HIS A 103 3.25 15.87 3.52
N GLY A 104 4.05 15.92 2.49
CA GLY A 104 5.51 15.81 2.59
C GLY A 104 6.06 14.65 1.77
N ALA A 105 7.36 14.49 1.77
CA ALA A 105 8.03 13.40 1.08
C ALA A 105 7.89 12.09 1.87
N GLY A 106 7.58 11.01 1.17
CA GLY A 106 7.63 9.67 1.74
C GLY A 106 9.06 9.21 2.02
N ALA A 107 9.25 8.42 3.06
CA ALA A 107 10.54 7.81 3.34
C ALA A 107 10.95 6.84 2.23
N HIS A 108 12.25 6.82 1.90
CA HIS A 108 12.79 5.91 0.88
C HIS A 108 13.01 4.52 1.46
N ILE A 109 11.91 3.84 1.75
CA ILE A 109 11.88 2.49 2.31
C ILE A 109 10.92 1.61 1.52
N ALA A 110 11.09 0.31 1.67
CA ALA A 110 10.19 -0.69 1.09
C ALA A 110 9.95 -1.85 2.05
N VAL A 111 8.76 -2.41 1.94
CA VAL A 111 8.40 -3.69 2.53
C VAL A 111 8.20 -4.66 1.38
N ILE A 112 8.83 -5.83 1.45
CA ILE A 112 8.82 -6.80 0.36
C ILE A 112 7.96 -8.01 0.70
N SER A 113 7.45 -8.67 -0.33
CA SER A 113 6.70 -9.91 -0.19
C SER A 113 7.60 -11.07 0.25
N HIS A 114 6.99 -12.10 0.85
CA HIS A 114 7.67 -13.35 1.13
C HIS A 114 8.24 -13.99 -0.15
N ARG A 115 7.50 -13.90 -1.26
CA ARG A 115 7.94 -14.43 -2.55
C ARG A 115 9.22 -13.77 -3.04
N LEU A 116 9.30 -12.43 -3.02
CA LEU A 116 10.52 -11.71 -3.43
C LEU A 116 11.70 -12.05 -2.53
N TRP A 117 11.47 -12.14 -1.22
CA TRP A 117 12.50 -12.53 -0.27
C TRP A 117 13.05 -13.94 -0.55
N THR A 118 12.18 -14.91 -0.81
CA THR A 118 12.62 -16.30 -1.05
C THR A 118 13.23 -16.48 -2.43
N THR A 119 12.67 -15.88 -3.48
CA THR A 119 13.09 -16.13 -4.86
C THR A 119 14.30 -15.27 -5.29
N VAL A 120 14.37 -14.03 -4.85
CA VAL A 120 15.43 -13.09 -5.26
C VAL A 120 16.55 -13.01 -4.23
N TYR A 121 16.20 -13.05 -2.94
CA TYR A 121 17.15 -12.93 -1.84
C TYR A 121 17.48 -14.27 -1.17
N ALA A 122 17.00 -15.40 -1.70
CA ALA A 122 17.26 -16.76 -1.19
C ALA A 122 16.99 -16.89 0.31
N SER A 123 15.96 -16.23 0.80
CA SER A 123 15.60 -16.19 2.24
C SER A 123 16.72 -15.67 3.13
N ASP A 124 17.50 -14.71 2.64
CA ASP A 124 18.60 -14.10 3.39
C ASP A 124 18.09 -13.49 4.71
N PRO A 125 18.56 -13.93 5.87
CA PRO A 125 18.17 -13.37 7.15
C PRO A 125 18.68 -11.94 7.35
N ASP A 126 19.67 -11.49 6.58
CA ASP A 126 20.27 -10.16 6.63
C ASP A 126 19.72 -9.23 5.54
N VAL A 127 18.53 -9.51 5.01
CA VAL A 127 17.92 -8.72 3.92
C VAL A 127 17.56 -7.31 4.34
N LEU A 128 17.26 -7.06 5.62
CA LEU A 128 16.90 -5.74 6.13
C LEU A 128 18.05 -4.76 5.96
N GLY A 129 17.74 -3.58 5.44
CA GLY A 129 18.72 -2.54 5.15
C GLY A 129 19.34 -2.65 3.75
N LYS A 130 19.14 -3.74 3.01
CA LYS A 130 19.55 -3.81 1.61
C LYS A 130 18.72 -2.88 0.75
N SER A 131 19.34 -2.40 -0.32
CA SER A 131 18.74 -1.42 -1.23
C SER A 131 18.10 -2.10 -2.43
N ILE A 132 16.92 -1.65 -2.80
CA ILE A 132 16.26 -1.97 -4.07
C ILE A 132 16.15 -0.69 -4.88
N LEU A 133 16.43 -0.76 -6.18
CA LEU A 133 16.12 0.34 -7.10
C LEU A 133 14.73 0.11 -7.70
N VAL A 134 13.81 1.01 -7.39
CA VAL A 134 12.46 1.03 -7.97
C VAL A 134 12.34 2.28 -8.83
N ASN A 135 12.15 2.11 -10.13
CA ASN A 135 12.14 3.23 -11.07
C ASN A 135 13.37 4.16 -10.92
N ASN A 136 14.55 3.57 -10.78
CA ASN A 136 15.84 4.24 -10.54
C ASN A 136 15.96 5.00 -9.22
N VAL A 137 15.03 4.81 -8.29
CA VAL A 137 15.10 5.40 -6.94
C VAL A 137 15.47 4.30 -5.94
N ALA A 138 16.53 4.55 -5.17
CA ALA A 138 16.96 3.64 -4.12
C ALA A 138 16.03 3.70 -2.91
N VAL A 139 15.52 2.55 -2.49
CA VAL A 139 14.73 2.38 -1.27
C VAL A 139 15.33 1.27 -0.43
N SER A 140 15.31 1.42 0.89
CA SER A 140 15.85 0.42 1.82
C SER A 140 14.77 -0.56 2.26
N ILE A 141 15.06 -1.85 2.24
CA ILE A 141 14.16 -2.88 2.77
C ILE A 141 14.09 -2.75 4.29
N VAL A 142 12.90 -2.55 4.83
CA VAL A 142 12.65 -2.45 6.28
C VAL A 142 11.82 -3.60 6.84
N GLY A 143 11.20 -4.38 5.99
CA GLY A 143 10.38 -5.50 6.42
C GLY A 143 10.10 -6.50 5.31
N VAL A 144 9.78 -7.71 5.75
CA VAL A 144 9.34 -8.82 4.91
C VAL A 144 7.95 -9.25 5.35
N LEU A 145 7.03 -9.33 4.42
CA LEU A 145 5.64 -9.71 4.70
C LEU A 145 5.49 -11.23 4.88
N PRO A 146 4.48 -11.67 5.61
CA PRO A 146 4.25 -13.08 5.81
C PRO A 146 3.82 -13.76 4.51
N LYS A 147 4.10 -15.07 4.42
CA LYS A 147 3.64 -15.91 3.32
C LYS A 147 2.12 -15.87 3.22
N GLY A 148 1.61 -15.71 1.98
CA GLY A 148 0.18 -15.65 1.70
C GLY A 148 -0.40 -14.24 1.64
N PHE A 149 0.31 -13.21 2.10
CA PHE A 149 -0.10 -11.83 1.87
C PHE A 149 0.44 -11.34 0.52
N GLN A 150 -0.47 -10.97 -0.38
CA GLN A 150 -0.15 -10.51 -1.73
C GLN A 150 -0.72 -9.11 -2.04
N GLY A 151 -1.11 -8.37 -1.01
CA GLY A 151 -1.76 -7.07 -1.16
C GLY A 151 -3.26 -7.16 -1.36
N LEU A 152 -3.87 -6.04 -1.74
CA LEU A 152 -5.31 -5.92 -1.96
C LEU A 152 -5.75 -6.49 -3.31
N ASP A 153 -4.84 -6.62 -4.24
CA ASP A 153 -5.08 -7.20 -5.55
C ASP A 153 -4.46 -8.60 -5.61
N VAL A 154 -5.29 -9.62 -5.42
CA VAL A 154 -4.86 -11.02 -5.43
C VAL A 154 -4.51 -11.55 -6.81
N ASP A 155 -4.96 -10.88 -7.87
CA ASP A 155 -4.73 -11.29 -9.25
C ASP A 155 -3.37 -10.83 -9.79
N HIS A 156 -2.81 -9.79 -9.19
CA HIS A 156 -1.52 -9.20 -9.58
C HIS A 156 -0.56 -9.25 -8.40
N GLY A 157 0.22 -10.30 -8.31
CA GLY A 157 1.19 -10.45 -7.22
C GLY A 157 2.07 -9.22 -7.01
N VAL A 158 1.82 -8.47 -5.95
CA VAL A 158 2.61 -7.30 -5.56
C VAL A 158 3.73 -7.78 -4.67
N ASP A 159 4.95 -7.42 -5.02
CA ASP A 159 6.13 -7.82 -4.26
C ASP A 159 6.77 -6.66 -3.49
N ILE A 160 6.45 -5.42 -3.83
CA ILE A 160 7.05 -4.24 -3.22
C ILE A 160 5.95 -3.26 -2.81
N PHE A 161 6.01 -2.83 -1.54
CA PHE A 161 5.21 -1.74 -1.01
C PHE A 161 6.12 -0.62 -0.58
N THR A 162 5.82 0.60 -0.99
CA THR A 162 6.62 1.79 -0.68
C THR A 162 5.71 2.98 -0.36
N PRO A 163 6.16 3.94 0.46
CA PRO A 163 5.38 5.14 0.74
C PRO A 163 5.05 5.95 -0.52
N PHE A 164 3.90 6.63 -0.50
CA PHE A 164 3.63 7.67 -1.48
C PHE A 164 4.75 8.71 -1.50
N ASP A 165 5.01 9.28 -2.67
CA ASP A 165 6.03 10.31 -2.91
C ASP A 165 7.49 9.85 -2.68
N ALA A 166 7.74 8.59 -2.32
CA ALA A 166 9.10 8.08 -2.19
C ALA A 166 9.75 7.86 -3.57
N VAL A 167 9.04 7.24 -4.49
CA VAL A 167 9.54 6.85 -5.82
C VAL A 167 8.91 7.69 -6.93
N LEU A 168 7.71 8.20 -6.71
CA LEU A 168 6.98 9.09 -7.63
C LEU A 168 6.65 10.41 -6.94
N PRO A 169 7.51 11.42 -7.02
CA PRO A 169 7.28 12.72 -6.36
C PRO A 169 5.97 13.43 -6.78
N ALA A 170 5.45 13.12 -7.94
CA ALA A 170 4.20 13.69 -8.47
C ALA A 170 2.96 12.84 -8.19
N ALA A 171 3.04 11.83 -7.32
CA ALA A 171 1.92 10.92 -7.05
C ALA A 171 0.72 11.62 -6.39
N ARG A 172 0.90 12.79 -5.78
CA ARG A 172 -0.17 13.57 -5.16
C ARG A 172 -1.27 14.01 -6.12
N GLY A 173 -0.95 14.22 -7.38
CA GLY A 173 -1.92 14.53 -8.42
C GLY A 173 -2.62 13.29 -8.97
N ARG A 174 -2.20 12.09 -8.56
CA ARG A 174 -2.77 10.84 -9.03
C ARG A 174 -3.98 10.42 -8.19
N ARG A 175 -4.77 9.54 -8.76
CA ARG A 175 -5.94 8.96 -8.11
C ARG A 175 -5.56 7.56 -7.63
N GLY A 176 -5.93 7.24 -6.41
CA GLY A 176 -5.69 5.95 -5.79
C GLY A 176 -6.98 5.31 -5.29
N GLU A 177 -6.86 4.10 -4.79
CA GLU A 177 -7.91 3.40 -4.08
C GLU A 177 -7.83 3.73 -2.58
N VAL A 178 -8.98 3.84 -1.95
CA VAL A 178 -9.07 4.11 -0.51
C VAL A 178 -9.89 3.00 0.14
N VAL A 179 -9.34 2.44 1.20
CA VAL A 179 -10.04 1.50 2.07
C VAL A 179 -9.94 1.98 3.51
N GLY A 180 -10.90 1.65 4.31
CA GLY A 180 -10.92 2.01 5.72
C GLY A 180 -11.51 0.90 6.56
N VAL A 181 -11.25 0.96 7.86
CA VAL A 181 -11.85 0.08 8.86
C VAL A 181 -12.89 0.89 9.62
N LEU A 182 -14.13 0.39 9.69
CA LEU A 182 -15.15 1.02 10.52
C LEU A 182 -14.75 0.88 11.99
N GLY A 183 -14.71 2.02 12.68
CA GLY A 183 -14.57 2.02 14.13
C GLY A 183 -15.73 1.30 14.79
N VAL A 184 -15.42 0.35 15.67
CA VAL A 184 -16.41 -0.26 16.56
C VAL A 184 -16.62 0.72 17.70
N GLY A 185 -17.61 1.57 17.53
CA GLY A 185 -18.03 2.51 18.60
C GLY A 185 -18.65 1.81 19.80
#